data_1760faf3f6db4ff4afffbbf0f985a092
#
_entry.id   1760faf3f6db4ff4afffbbf0f985a092
#
_cell.length_a   1.000
_cell.length_b   1.000
_cell.length_c   1.000
_cell.angle_alpha   90.00
_cell.angle_beta   90.00
_cell.angle_gamma   90.00
#
_symmetry.space_group_name_H-M   'P 1'
#
loop_
_entity.id
_entity.type
_entity.pdbx_description
1 polymer ?
#
loop_
_entity_poly.entity_id
_entity_poly.type
_entity_poly.pdbx_seq_one_letter_code
_entity_poly.pdbx_strand_id
1 'polypeptide(L)'
;MRKIIRKAAAFLSAAAMVCSGTASVFTAVPDMTAYAADTNNDDWLHAKGSRLYDMNGNEVWLTGANWFGFNCTENSPHYLWSGDIDDLVKDIADHGVNVLRLPVSTELLYNWMIGDLDPIESINPNNDPSYPFNVDLIKADGSIVNSKELFDILLAKCKKYGVKAFIDIHSPESNNSGHNYGLWYGKSFEANNGKTVEVTTDVWIETLAWCAEEYKNDDTLIGFDLKNEPHSKYGGAPVDAIWDDSNAPNNWKKAAEDCANAILANNPNALILIEGVEGFEGHGAWWGGNLRGVAKYPVMPTSGTSQIVYSPHDYGPIVSDQPWFHKDFTEKTLLDDYWYETWAYLVEKDMYPLLIGEWGGRLDDGDNEKWLGLLRDYMINHHINHTFWCLNDDSGDTGGLWKDIQFGTTQDASGNITGHTTINWDETKYKTYYYPAIWKTSTSKKFIGLDHQVALGKDGISLNDFYTSYAKSEGSNLDGGKTSDGKPVEADTPTVTETTAATSPVTTASTTTSSPETSTATTFVSTVYASSGLLGDTNCDGGVDVADAVLIMQALSNPAKYGKQGSDKGHLTAEGEINGDCCNVGDGLTNKDALAIQKYKLELIKELPEK
;
A
#
# COMPACT_ATOMS: atom_id res chain seq x y z
N MET A 1 13.67 -10.80 -34.68
CA MET A 1 12.48 -11.63 -34.96
C MET A 1 12.80 -13.11 -34.73
N ARG A 2 13.19 -13.50 -33.49
CA ARG A 2 13.43 -14.93 -33.10
C ARG A 2 13.59 -15.09 -31.57
N LYS A 3 12.99 -14.23 -30.71
CA LYS A 3 13.06 -14.34 -29.24
C LYS A 3 11.71 -14.24 -28.52
N ILE A 4 10.58 -14.23 -29.20
CA ILE A 4 9.23 -14.07 -28.59
C ILE A 4 8.46 -15.39 -28.45
N ILE A 5 9.01 -16.55 -28.77
CA ILE A 5 8.27 -17.84 -28.76
C ILE A 5 8.70 -18.76 -27.60
N ARG A 6 9.02 -18.26 -26.43
CA ARG A 6 9.39 -19.12 -25.28
C ARG A 6 8.65 -18.84 -23.97
N LYS A 7 7.57 -18.07 -23.94
CA LYS A 7 6.82 -17.81 -22.71
C LYS A 7 5.37 -18.34 -22.65
N ALA A 8 4.98 -19.24 -23.56
CA ALA A 8 3.62 -19.81 -23.59
C ALA A 8 3.57 -21.35 -23.47
N ALA A 9 4.50 -22.00 -22.80
CA ALA A 9 4.53 -23.46 -22.70
C ALA A 9 4.96 -23.97 -21.33
N ALA A 10 4.39 -23.46 -20.25
CA ALA A 10 4.64 -23.95 -18.90
C ALA A 10 3.35 -24.15 -18.07
N PHE A 11 2.20 -24.36 -18.71
CA PHE A 11 1.02 -24.85 -18.02
C PHE A 11 0.39 -25.97 -18.86
N LEU A 12 0.67 -27.22 -18.47
CA LEU A 12 -0.07 -28.47 -18.69
C LEU A 12 0.88 -29.63 -18.97
N SER A 13 1.30 -30.36 -17.96
CA SER A 13 1.50 -31.81 -18.00
C SER A 13 1.89 -32.33 -16.60
N ALA A 14 0.91 -32.60 -15.78
CA ALA A 14 1.03 -33.55 -14.68
C ALA A 14 0.03 -34.66 -14.93
N ALA A 15 0.44 -35.70 -15.62
CA ALA A 15 -0.27 -36.98 -15.62
C ALA A 15 0.73 -38.13 -15.78
N ALA A 16 0.88 -38.86 -14.69
CA ALA A 16 1.21 -40.28 -14.55
C ALA A 16 2.32 -40.91 -15.38
N MET A 17 3.38 -41.32 -14.70
CA MET A 17 4.01 -42.62 -14.97
C MET A 17 4.49 -43.25 -13.66
N VAL A 18 3.82 -44.34 -13.30
CA VAL A 18 4.30 -45.34 -12.31
C VAL A 18 5.24 -46.28 -13.03
N CYS A 19 6.47 -46.46 -12.54
CA CYS A 19 7.22 -47.70 -12.63
C CYS A 19 8.41 -47.75 -11.66
N SER A 20 8.27 -48.61 -10.69
CA SER A 20 9.21 -49.50 -9.98
C SER A 20 10.72 -49.17 -9.87
N GLY A 21 11.17 -48.94 -8.64
CA GLY A 21 12.26 -49.67 -8.01
C GLY A 21 13.69 -49.15 -8.18
N THR A 22 14.18 -48.42 -7.22
CA THR A 22 15.41 -48.71 -6.43
C THR A 22 15.49 -47.67 -5.31
N ALA A 23 15.71 -48.15 -4.08
CA ALA A 23 15.83 -47.30 -2.90
C ALA A 23 17.16 -46.52 -2.96
N SER A 24 17.08 -45.24 -3.20
CA SER A 24 18.14 -44.27 -2.88
C SER A 24 17.62 -43.42 -1.73
N VAL A 25 18.41 -43.35 -0.67
CA VAL A 25 18.15 -42.50 0.49
C VAL A 25 18.20 -41.05 0.01
N PHE A 26 17.04 -40.48 -0.28
CA PHE A 26 16.91 -39.06 -0.44
C PHE A 26 16.85 -38.44 0.97
N THR A 27 17.91 -37.72 1.35
CA THR A 27 17.82 -36.70 2.38
C THR A 27 16.71 -35.73 1.95
N ALA A 28 15.74 -35.55 2.83
CA ALA A 28 14.63 -34.64 2.60
C ALA A 28 15.17 -33.22 2.32
N VAL A 29 15.06 -32.76 1.07
CA VAL A 29 15.07 -31.35 0.76
C VAL A 29 13.86 -30.77 1.50
N PRO A 30 13.98 -29.64 2.24
CA PRO A 30 12.82 -29.01 2.80
C PRO A 30 11.84 -28.73 1.65
N ASP A 31 10.65 -29.24 1.81
CA ASP A 31 9.56 -29.00 0.88
C ASP A 31 9.41 -27.47 0.79
N MET A 32 9.73 -26.89 -0.38
CA MET A 32 9.16 -25.62 -0.76
C MET A 32 7.66 -25.90 -0.95
N THR A 33 6.95 -26.02 0.17
CA THR A 33 5.51 -25.87 0.15
C THR A 33 5.28 -24.50 -0.42
N ALA A 34 4.83 -24.43 -1.68
CA ALA A 34 4.12 -23.27 -2.14
C ALA A 34 3.13 -22.96 -1.02
N TYR A 35 3.35 -21.83 -0.33
CA TYR A 35 2.39 -21.35 0.63
C TYR A 35 1.08 -21.29 -0.15
N ALA A 36 0.14 -22.17 0.20
CA ALA A 36 -1.18 -22.12 -0.40
C ALA A 36 -1.63 -20.69 -0.18
N ALA A 37 -1.98 -20.00 -1.27
CA ALA A 37 -2.61 -18.70 -1.16
C ALA A 37 -3.76 -18.90 -0.17
N ASP A 38 -3.69 -18.20 0.96
CA ASP A 38 -4.74 -18.28 1.96
C ASP A 38 -6.03 -17.82 1.27
N THR A 39 -7.07 -18.60 1.40
CA THR A 39 -8.34 -18.29 0.73
C THR A 39 -9.10 -17.16 1.43
N ASN A 40 -8.56 -16.65 2.55
CA ASN A 40 -9.14 -15.59 3.37
C ASN A 40 -8.34 -14.30 3.15
N ASN A 41 -8.59 -13.60 2.07
CA ASN A 41 -8.13 -12.25 1.78
C ASN A 41 -9.10 -11.27 2.48
N ASP A 42 -9.17 -11.31 3.81
CA ASP A 42 -10.19 -10.67 4.65
C ASP A 42 -9.64 -9.65 5.68
N ASP A 43 -8.33 -9.39 5.66
CA ASP A 43 -7.67 -8.47 6.58
C ASP A 43 -7.55 -7.02 6.05
N TRP A 44 -8.28 -6.69 4.98
CA TRP A 44 -8.31 -5.33 4.44
C TRP A 44 -8.92 -4.34 5.43
N LEU A 45 -8.42 -3.10 5.36
CA LEU A 45 -8.81 -2.03 6.26
C LEU A 45 -9.53 -0.91 5.51
N HIS A 46 -10.31 -0.11 6.26
CA HIS A 46 -10.94 1.08 5.71
C HIS A 46 -11.02 2.21 6.73
N ALA A 47 -11.09 3.44 6.25
CA ALA A 47 -11.20 4.64 7.04
C ALA A 47 -12.68 5.03 7.26
N LYS A 48 -13.00 5.47 8.48
CA LYS A 48 -14.28 6.11 8.81
C LYS A 48 -14.03 7.16 9.89
N GLY A 49 -14.33 8.43 9.59
CA GLY A 49 -13.91 9.53 10.45
C GLY A 49 -12.39 9.50 10.63
N SER A 50 -11.93 9.66 11.85
CA SER A 50 -10.50 9.64 12.20
C SER A 50 -9.95 8.26 12.58
N ARG A 51 -10.66 7.18 12.25
CA ARG A 51 -10.33 5.82 12.67
C ARG A 51 -10.16 4.87 11.49
N LEU A 52 -9.44 3.76 11.74
CA LEU A 52 -9.34 2.62 10.83
C LEU A 52 -10.13 1.44 11.39
N TYR A 53 -10.75 0.71 10.49
CA TYR A 53 -11.59 -0.44 10.80
C TYR A 53 -11.23 -1.63 9.91
N ASP A 54 -11.39 -2.84 10.46
CA ASP A 54 -11.37 -4.07 9.67
C ASP A 54 -12.67 -4.24 8.85
N MET A 55 -12.73 -5.28 8.04
CA MET A 55 -13.90 -5.58 7.21
C MET A 55 -15.14 -5.99 8.03
N ASN A 56 -14.98 -6.29 9.32
CA ASN A 56 -16.06 -6.60 10.25
C ASN A 56 -16.58 -5.37 10.99
N GLY A 57 -15.96 -4.19 10.78
CA GLY A 57 -16.29 -2.93 11.44
C GLY A 57 -15.70 -2.77 12.83
N ASN A 58 -14.68 -3.55 13.17
CA ASN A 58 -13.93 -3.38 14.42
C ASN A 58 -12.80 -2.37 14.22
N GLU A 59 -12.62 -1.45 15.16
CA GLU A 59 -11.51 -0.48 15.13
C GLU A 59 -10.16 -1.20 15.23
N VAL A 60 -9.17 -0.74 14.47
CA VAL A 60 -7.81 -1.29 14.48
C VAL A 60 -6.77 -0.19 14.62
N TRP A 61 -5.60 -0.56 15.15
CA TRP A 61 -4.47 0.32 15.33
C TRP A 61 -3.24 -0.24 14.65
N LEU A 62 -2.67 0.55 13.76
CA LEU A 62 -1.39 0.28 13.16
C LEU A 62 -0.30 0.85 14.08
N THR A 63 0.47 -0.03 14.70
CA THR A 63 1.57 0.32 15.59
C THR A 63 2.83 -0.38 15.10
N GLY A 64 3.52 0.30 14.18
CA GLY A 64 4.54 -0.28 13.35
C GLY A 64 5.89 0.39 13.41
N ALA A 65 6.76 -0.08 12.52
CA ALA A 65 8.09 0.47 12.34
C ALA A 65 8.49 0.50 10.86
N ASN A 66 9.43 1.36 10.54
CA ASN A 66 10.05 1.43 9.23
C ASN A 66 11.22 0.44 9.15
N TRP A 67 11.34 -0.30 8.05
CA TRP A 67 12.50 -1.12 7.74
C TRP A 67 13.01 -0.77 6.34
N PHE A 68 14.01 0.09 6.25
CA PHE A 68 14.53 0.56 4.98
C PHE A 68 15.62 -0.34 4.39
N GLY A 69 15.93 -0.11 3.12
CA GLY A 69 16.96 -0.81 2.35
C GLY A 69 16.54 -1.11 0.91
N PHE A 70 15.27 -1.42 0.63
CA PHE A 70 14.80 -1.56 -0.75
C PHE A 70 14.83 -0.26 -1.58
N ASN A 71 14.86 0.90 -0.92
CA ASN A 71 15.07 2.21 -1.54
C ASN A 71 16.54 2.52 -1.80
N CYS A 72 17.45 1.70 -1.29
CA CYS A 72 18.89 1.84 -1.44
C CYS A 72 19.41 1.00 -2.62
N THR A 73 20.68 1.15 -2.95
CA THR A 73 21.33 0.42 -4.05
C THR A 73 21.44 -1.08 -3.79
N GLU A 74 21.32 -1.49 -2.54
CA GLU A 74 21.30 -2.89 -2.10
C GLU A 74 20.04 -3.65 -2.57
N ASN A 75 18.94 -2.96 -2.87
CA ASN A 75 17.66 -3.52 -3.32
C ASN A 75 17.11 -4.61 -2.38
N SER A 76 17.39 -4.49 -1.08
CA SER A 76 17.02 -5.43 -0.02
C SER A 76 16.89 -4.72 1.32
N PRO A 77 16.07 -5.21 2.27
CA PRO A 77 16.09 -4.68 3.63
C PRO A 77 17.50 -4.77 4.22
N HIS A 78 17.95 -3.72 4.89
CA HIS A 78 19.24 -3.72 5.56
C HIS A 78 19.28 -4.76 6.68
N TYR A 79 20.47 -5.16 7.06
CA TYR A 79 20.79 -6.21 8.05
C TYR A 79 20.59 -7.66 7.58
N LEU A 80 20.18 -7.95 6.35
CA LEU A 80 20.20 -9.31 5.81
C LEU A 80 21.62 -9.87 5.64
N TRP A 81 22.66 -9.01 5.75
CA TRP A 81 24.06 -9.43 5.78
C TRP A 81 24.51 -10.05 7.11
N SER A 82 23.76 -9.82 8.20
CA SER A 82 24.06 -10.34 9.54
C SER A 82 22.86 -10.96 10.25
N GLY A 83 21.65 -10.82 9.70
CA GLY A 83 20.40 -11.34 10.19
C GLY A 83 19.73 -12.32 9.22
N ASP A 84 19.25 -13.46 9.73
CA ASP A 84 18.39 -14.35 8.96
C ASP A 84 16.98 -13.75 8.82
N ILE A 85 16.43 -13.74 7.62
CA ILE A 85 15.15 -13.08 7.33
C ILE A 85 13.99 -13.65 8.16
N ASP A 86 13.97 -14.95 8.43
CA ASP A 86 12.93 -15.57 9.26
C ASP A 86 13.05 -15.13 10.71
N ASP A 87 14.28 -15.09 11.24
CA ASP A 87 14.56 -14.64 12.61
C ASP A 87 14.22 -13.15 12.79
N LEU A 88 14.59 -12.30 11.82
CA LEU A 88 14.32 -10.87 11.87
C LEU A 88 12.81 -10.57 11.88
N VAL A 89 12.04 -11.14 10.96
CA VAL A 89 10.59 -10.90 10.91
C VAL A 89 9.88 -11.50 12.13
N LYS A 90 10.35 -12.67 12.60
CA LYS A 90 9.86 -13.27 13.83
C LYS A 90 10.11 -12.37 15.05
N ASP A 91 11.32 -11.83 15.19
CA ASP A 91 11.68 -10.95 16.29
C ASP A 91 10.91 -9.63 16.27
N ILE A 92 10.70 -9.05 15.09
CA ILE A 92 9.84 -7.88 14.86
C ILE A 92 8.42 -8.14 15.41
N ALA A 93 7.83 -9.27 15.05
CA ALA A 93 6.51 -9.67 15.54
C ALA A 93 6.50 -9.93 17.06
N ASP A 94 7.53 -10.58 17.57
CA ASP A 94 7.70 -10.88 19.00
C ASP A 94 7.88 -9.61 19.86
N HIS A 95 8.24 -8.49 19.24
CA HIS A 95 8.30 -7.16 19.86
C HIS A 95 7.05 -6.31 19.65
N GLY A 96 5.99 -6.88 19.03
CA GLY A 96 4.68 -6.25 18.91
C GLY A 96 4.51 -5.27 17.74
N VAL A 97 5.43 -5.27 16.80
CA VAL A 97 5.29 -4.52 15.53
C VAL A 97 4.24 -5.22 14.67
N ASN A 98 3.07 -4.62 14.49
CA ASN A 98 2.00 -5.24 13.72
C ASN A 98 1.94 -4.82 12.25
N VAL A 99 2.70 -3.78 11.88
CA VAL A 99 2.83 -3.33 10.49
C VAL A 99 4.23 -2.80 10.20
N LEU A 100 4.76 -3.09 9.01
CA LEU A 100 6.01 -2.54 8.49
C LEU A 100 5.72 -1.50 7.41
N ARG A 101 6.33 -0.32 7.52
CA ARG A 101 6.50 0.62 6.39
C ARG A 101 7.79 0.26 5.70
N LEU A 102 7.71 -0.07 4.40
CA LEU A 102 8.82 -0.56 3.59
C LEU A 102 9.20 0.47 2.53
N PRO A 103 10.24 1.29 2.78
CA PRO A 103 10.77 2.21 1.79
C PRO A 103 11.28 1.49 0.55
N VAL A 104 10.81 1.90 -0.63
CA VAL A 104 11.26 1.44 -1.96
C VAL A 104 11.51 2.65 -2.87
N SER A 105 12.07 2.43 -4.06
CA SER A 105 12.16 3.46 -5.09
C SER A 105 11.19 3.20 -6.25
N THR A 106 10.82 4.27 -7.00
CA THR A 106 10.10 4.09 -8.26
C THR A 106 10.93 3.27 -9.26
N GLU A 107 12.25 3.45 -9.28
CA GLU A 107 13.19 2.65 -10.08
C GLU A 107 13.03 1.16 -9.84
N LEU A 108 13.05 0.72 -8.56
CA LEU A 108 12.90 -0.68 -8.18
C LEU A 108 11.56 -1.26 -8.67
N LEU A 109 10.45 -0.55 -8.40
CA LEU A 109 9.12 -1.00 -8.84
C LEU A 109 8.99 -1.00 -10.36
N TYR A 110 9.61 -0.04 -11.06
CA TYR A 110 9.64 -0.02 -12.52
C TYR A 110 10.36 -1.24 -13.08
N ASN A 111 11.52 -1.58 -12.53
CA ASN A 111 12.27 -2.76 -12.95
C ASN A 111 11.50 -4.05 -12.70
N TRP A 112 10.78 -4.15 -11.58
CA TRP A 112 9.87 -5.29 -11.33
C TRP A 112 8.75 -5.35 -12.36
N MET A 113 8.10 -4.22 -12.64
CA MET A 113 6.98 -4.11 -13.58
C MET A 113 7.37 -4.59 -14.99
N ILE A 114 8.54 -4.21 -15.48
CA ILE A 114 9.01 -4.60 -16.82
C ILE A 114 9.69 -5.98 -16.85
N GLY A 115 9.85 -6.64 -15.70
CA GLY A 115 10.51 -7.93 -15.56
C GLY A 115 12.03 -7.88 -15.76
N ASP A 116 12.64 -6.71 -15.57
CA ASP A 116 14.10 -6.48 -15.58
C ASP A 116 14.61 -6.44 -14.13
N LEU A 117 14.58 -7.61 -13.51
CA LEU A 117 14.62 -7.75 -12.05
C LEU A 117 16.03 -7.47 -11.50
N ASP A 118 16.07 -6.60 -10.50
CA ASP A 118 17.31 -6.19 -9.84
C ASP A 118 17.93 -7.34 -9.03
N PRO A 119 19.25 -7.51 -9.10
CA PRO A 119 19.95 -8.36 -8.15
C PRO A 119 19.88 -7.75 -6.75
N ILE A 120 20.09 -8.57 -5.74
CA ILE A 120 20.27 -8.13 -4.36
C ILE A 120 21.76 -8.14 -4.01
N GLU A 121 22.16 -7.15 -3.26
CA GLU A 121 23.50 -7.04 -2.70
C GLU A 121 23.47 -7.18 -1.17
N SER A 122 24.64 -7.35 -0.59
CA SER A 122 24.83 -7.33 0.88
C SER A 122 23.94 -8.34 1.65
N ILE A 123 23.79 -9.54 1.10
CA ILE A 123 23.23 -10.70 1.82
C ILE A 123 24.28 -11.82 1.85
N ASN A 124 24.24 -12.69 2.85
CA ASN A 124 25.21 -13.76 3.02
C ASN A 124 24.49 -15.11 3.18
N PRO A 125 23.76 -15.61 2.17
CA PRO A 125 23.03 -16.86 2.31
C PRO A 125 23.99 -18.06 2.35
N ASN A 126 23.67 -19.04 3.20
CA ASN A 126 24.47 -20.24 3.38
C ASN A 126 23.57 -21.46 3.59
N ASN A 127 23.69 -22.45 2.74
CA ASN A 127 22.93 -23.70 2.81
C ASN A 127 23.70 -24.88 3.43
N ASP A 128 24.87 -24.65 4.06
CA ASP A 128 25.58 -25.67 4.79
C ASP A 128 24.71 -26.17 5.97
N PRO A 129 24.35 -27.46 6.04
CA PRO A 129 23.48 -27.97 7.09
C PRO A 129 24.03 -27.78 8.52
N SER A 130 25.35 -27.57 8.67
CA SER A 130 25.97 -27.30 9.97
C SER A 130 25.78 -25.83 10.40
N TYR A 131 25.43 -24.94 9.46
CA TYR A 131 25.29 -23.53 9.70
C TYR A 131 24.40 -22.86 8.64
N PRO A 132 23.12 -23.23 8.54
CA PRO A 132 22.21 -22.64 7.56
C PRO A 132 21.92 -21.18 7.92
N PHE A 133 21.83 -20.30 6.89
CA PHE A 133 21.56 -18.88 7.07
C PHE A 133 20.94 -18.30 5.80
N ASN A 134 19.86 -17.56 5.92
CA ASN A 134 19.11 -17.01 4.79
C ASN A 134 18.87 -18.06 3.68
N VAL A 135 18.60 -19.31 4.08
CA VAL A 135 18.42 -20.41 3.12
C VAL A 135 17.24 -20.22 2.19
N ASP A 136 16.22 -19.50 2.63
CA ASP A 136 15.05 -19.14 1.82
C ASP A 136 15.39 -18.20 0.66
N LEU A 137 16.56 -17.56 0.70
CA LEU A 137 17.07 -16.70 -0.36
C LEU A 137 17.91 -17.44 -1.40
N ILE A 138 18.03 -18.78 -1.29
CA ILE A 138 18.74 -19.64 -2.23
C ILE A 138 17.73 -20.47 -3.01
N LYS A 139 17.72 -20.30 -4.35
CA LYS A 139 16.85 -21.07 -5.23
C LYS A 139 17.33 -22.53 -5.36
N ALA A 140 16.47 -23.39 -5.87
CA ALA A 140 16.77 -24.82 -6.07
C ALA A 140 17.96 -25.08 -7.00
N ASP A 141 18.31 -24.15 -7.88
CA ASP A 141 19.49 -24.22 -8.76
C ASP A 141 20.76 -23.66 -8.11
N GLY A 142 20.68 -23.19 -6.87
CA GLY A 142 21.77 -22.60 -6.10
C GLY A 142 21.99 -21.11 -6.35
N SER A 143 21.23 -20.47 -7.23
CA SER A 143 21.29 -19.03 -7.42
C SER A 143 20.57 -18.28 -6.30
N ILE A 144 20.94 -17.02 -6.09
CA ILE A 144 20.28 -16.14 -5.12
C ILE A 144 19.00 -15.56 -5.77
N VAL A 145 17.97 -15.36 -4.98
CA VAL A 145 16.73 -14.68 -5.40
C VAL A 145 17.03 -13.24 -5.83
N ASN A 146 16.19 -12.66 -6.70
CA ASN A 146 16.24 -11.23 -7.03
C ASN A 146 15.42 -10.40 -6.04
N SER A 147 15.45 -9.08 -6.19
CA SER A 147 14.79 -8.15 -5.29
C SER A 147 13.26 -8.35 -5.18
N LYS A 148 12.58 -8.69 -6.28
CA LYS A 148 11.14 -8.99 -6.25
C LYS A 148 10.85 -10.31 -5.53
N GLU A 149 11.62 -11.37 -5.84
CA GLU A 149 11.49 -12.66 -5.15
C GLU A 149 11.76 -12.51 -3.64
N LEU A 150 12.73 -11.67 -3.26
CA LEU A 150 12.99 -11.34 -1.86
C LEU A 150 11.80 -10.63 -1.22
N PHE A 151 11.20 -9.65 -1.91
CA PHE A 151 10.01 -8.96 -1.39
C PHE A 151 8.84 -9.93 -1.19
N ASP A 152 8.61 -10.84 -2.13
CA ASP A 152 7.58 -11.89 -2.01
C ASP A 152 7.85 -12.81 -0.80
N ILE A 153 9.13 -13.17 -0.56
CA ILE A 153 9.55 -13.95 0.62
C ILE A 153 9.30 -13.14 1.90
N LEU A 154 9.64 -11.85 1.92
CA LEU A 154 9.41 -10.99 3.07
C LEU A 154 7.91 -10.92 3.42
N LEU A 155 7.04 -10.71 2.45
CA LEU A 155 5.58 -10.72 2.67
C LEU A 155 5.11 -12.07 3.22
N ALA A 156 5.61 -13.19 2.68
CA ALA A 156 5.27 -14.51 3.20
C ALA A 156 5.72 -14.72 4.66
N LYS A 157 6.89 -14.16 5.06
CA LYS A 157 7.34 -14.17 6.45
C LYS A 157 6.48 -13.26 7.33
N CYS A 158 6.13 -12.07 6.85
CA CYS A 158 5.20 -11.18 7.53
C CYS A 158 3.87 -11.88 7.81
N LYS A 159 3.27 -12.50 6.79
CA LYS A 159 2.05 -13.31 6.94
C LYS A 159 2.20 -14.43 7.96
N LYS A 160 3.31 -15.17 7.91
CA LYS A 160 3.61 -16.26 8.86
C LYS A 160 3.58 -15.82 10.31
N TYR A 161 4.03 -14.60 10.60
CA TYR A 161 4.15 -14.07 11.96
C TYR A 161 3.09 -13.03 12.32
N GLY A 162 2.06 -12.84 11.49
CA GLY A 162 0.93 -11.94 11.75
C GLY A 162 1.24 -10.45 11.59
N VAL A 163 2.29 -10.10 10.83
CA VAL A 163 2.69 -8.72 10.53
C VAL A 163 2.10 -8.32 9.18
N LYS A 164 1.55 -7.11 9.08
CA LYS A 164 1.16 -6.50 7.81
C LYS A 164 2.27 -5.58 7.30
N ALA A 165 2.17 -5.15 6.04
CA ALA A 165 3.12 -4.22 5.46
C ALA A 165 2.42 -3.21 4.55
N PHE A 166 3.04 -2.07 4.32
CA PHE A 166 2.72 -1.15 3.23
C PHE A 166 4.00 -0.61 2.61
N ILE A 167 3.95 -0.33 1.32
CA ILE A 167 5.06 0.24 0.57
C ILE A 167 5.08 1.76 0.75
N ASP A 168 6.27 2.34 0.85
CA ASP A 168 6.53 3.77 0.74
C ASP A 168 7.40 4.05 -0.48
N ILE A 169 6.96 4.94 -1.37
CA ILE A 169 7.84 5.46 -2.43
C ILE A 169 8.78 6.51 -1.83
N HIS A 170 9.92 6.05 -1.36
CA HIS A 170 10.88 6.91 -0.67
C HIS A 170 11.58 7.89 -1.62
N SER A 171 11.89 7.44 -2.84
CA SER A 171 12.60 8.23 -3.84
C SER A 171 12.24 7.80 -5.27
N PRO A 172 12.44 8.69 -6.27
CA PRO A 172 12.27 8.31 -7.67
C PRO A 172 13.32 7.29 -8.13
N GLU A 173 14.56 7.38 -7.64
CA GLU A 173 15.70 6.52 -7.97
C GLU A 173 16.23 5.81 -6.73
N SER A 174 16.83 4.63 -6.89
CA SER A 174 17.50 3.90 -5.81
C SER A 174 18.82 4.58 -5.47
N ASN A 175 19.02 4.94 -4.20
CA ASN A 175 20.28 5.48 -3.71
C ASN A 175 20.37 5.39 -2.19
N ASN A 176 21.56 5.54 -1.63
CA ASN A 176 21.79 5.41 -0.18
C ASN A 176 21.27 6.59 0.64
N SER A 177 20.87 7.69 0.00
CA SER A 177 20.29 8.85 0.69
C SER A 177 18.76 8.89 0.64
N GLY A 178 18.17 8.32 -0.41
CA GLY A 178 16.73 8.11 -0.63
C GLY A 178 15.82 9.32 -0.57
N HIS A 179 15.85 10.06 0.50
CA HIS A 179 14.85 11.06 0.89
C HIS A 179 15.13 12.52 0.47
N ASN A 180 16.30 12.81 -0.10
CA ASN A 180 16.72 14.21 -0.35
C ASN A 180 16.06 14.88 -1.57
N TYR A 181 15.00 14.29 -2.12
CA TYR A 181 14.36 14.81 -3.32
C TYR A 181 12.85 14.95 -3.13
N GLY A 182 12.39 16.19 -3.03
CA GLY A 182 11.02 16.54 -2.64
C GLY A 182 9.90 16.21 -3.62
N LEU A 183 10.21 15.73 -4.83
CA LEU A 183 9.23 15.44 -5.86
C LEU A 183 9.17 13.94 -6.18
N TRP A 184 8.02 13.48 -6.69
CA TRP A 184 7.79 12.11 -7.16
C TRP A 184 8.27 11.89 -8.60
N TYR A 185 8.78 12.93 -9.28
CA TYR A 185 9.20 12.94 -10.67
C TYR A 185 10.47 13.77 -10.87
N GLY A 186 11.08 13.71 -12.07
CA GLY A 186 12.17 14.60 -12.47
C GLY A 186 13.56 14.07 -12.20
N LYS A 187 13.67 12.79 -11.84
CA LYS A 187 14.94 12.03 -11.79
C LYS A 187 14.99 11.03 -12.94
N SER A 188 16.16 10.49 -13.20
CA SER A 188 16.35 9.45 -14.21
C SER A 188 17.32 8.41 -13.69
N PHE A 189 17.09 7.16 -14.05
CA PHE A 189 17.95 6.04 -13.73
C PHE A 189 18.29 5.23 -15.00
N GLU A 190 19.29 4.37 -14.93
CA GLU A 190 19.62 3.42 -15.96
C GLU A 190 19.09 2.04 -15.56
N ALA A 191 18.06 1.55 -16.26
CA ALA A 191 17.51 0.22 -16.03
C ALA A 191 18.55 -0.87 -16.42
N ASN A 192 18.42 -2.08 -15.86
CA ASN A 192 19.36 -3.18 -16.09
C ASN A 192 19.55 -3.54 -17.58
N ASN A 193 18.57 -3.22 -18.41
CA ASN A 193 18.65 -3.40 -19.87
C ASN A 193 19.44 -2.29 -20.59
N GLY A 194 20.05 -1.34 -19.87
CA GLY A 194 20.86 -0.24 -20.39
C GLY A 194 20.04 0.92 -20.99
N LYS A 195 18.74 1.02 -20.69
CA LYS A 195 17.92 2.16 -21.11
C LYS A 195 17.84 3.17 -19.97
N THR A 196 18.06 4.44 -20.31
CA THR A 196 17.74 5.54 -19.40
C THR A 196 16.23 5.72 -19.33
N VAL A 197 15.68 5.72 -18.12
CA VAL A 197 14.27 5.94 -17.82
C VAL A 197 14.15 7.26 -17.07
N GLU A 198 13.33 8.17 -17.59
CA GLU A 198 12.96 9.37 -16.87
C GLU A 198 11.74 9.05 -15.98
N VAL A 199 11.84 9.29 -14.69
CA VAL A 199 10.72 9.16 -13.77
C VAL A 199 9.82 10.39 -13.95
N THR A 200 8.75 10.21 -14.70
CA THR A 200 7.66 11.18 -14.85
C THR A 200 6.57 10.88 -13.82
N THR A 201 5.60 11.79 -13.67
CA THR A 201 4.40 11.51 -12.86
C THR A 201 3.67 10.25 -13.36
N ASP A 202 3.58 10.05 -14.67
CA ASP A 202 2.92 8.87 -15.25
C ASP A 202 3.68 7.58 -14.90
N VAL A 203 5.01 7.55 -15.02
CA VAL A 203 5.84 6.39 -14.65
C VAL A 203 5.66 6.04 -13.16
N TRP A 204 5.66 7.04 -12.28
CA TRP A 204 5.42 6.85 -10.86
C TRP A 204 4.02 6.29 -10.58
N ILE A 205 2.97 6.81 -11.22
CA ILE A 205 1.60 6.28 -11.12
C ILE A 205 1.50 4.85 -11.66
N GLU A 206 2.09 4.59 -12.84
CA GLU A 206 2.09 3.27 -13.47
C GLU A 206 2.69 2.19 -12.58
N THR A 207 3.83 2.48 -11.95
CA THR A 207 4.51 1.51 -11.08
C THR A 207 3.69 1.16 -9.86
N LEU A 208 3.05 2.14 -9.22
CA LEU A 208 2.17 1.92 -8.07
C LEU A 208 0.86 1.21 -8.46
N ALA A 209 0.28 1.57 -9.59
CA ALA A 209 -0.92 0.90 -10.11
C ALA A 209 -0.62 -0.57 -10.48
N TRP A 210 0.54 -0.84 -11.09
CA TRP A 210 1.00 -2.20 -11.33
C TRP A 210 1.19 -2.99 -10.03
N CYS A 211 1.84 -2.39 -9.03
CA CYS A 211 2.07 -3.04 -7.75
C CYS A 211 0.74 -3.36 -7.04
N ALA A 212 -0.22 -2.45 -7.11
CA ALA A 212 -1.56 -2.66 -6.58
C ALA A 212 -2.28 -3.84 -7.25
N GLU A 213 -2.14 -4.02 -8.57
CA GLU A 213 -2.71 -5.16 -9.32
C GLU A 213 -1.99 -6.47 -8.96
N GLU A 214 -0.64 -6.44 -8.87
CA GLU A 214 0.18 -7.62 -8.56
C GLU A 214 -0.18 -8.22 -7.21
N TYR A 215 -0.39 -7.37 -6.20
CA TYR A 215 -0.64 -7.80 -4.81
C TYR A 215 -2.11 -7.68 -4.36
N LYS A 216 -3.07 -7.46 -5.24
CA LYS A 216 -4.50 -7.27 -4.87
C LYS A 216 -5.16 -8.45 -4.15
N ASN A 217 -4.55 -9.63 -4.21
CA ASN A 217 -5.03 -10.83 -3.54
C ASN A 217 -4.17 -11.24 -2.34
N ASP A 218 -3.28 -10.35 -1.88
CA ASP A 218 -2.45 -10.57 -0.70
C ASP A 218 -2.63 -9.39 0.28
N ASP A 219 -3.51 -9.58 1.25
CA ASP A 219 -3.83 -8.63 2.30
C ASP A 219 -2.74 -8.49 3.37
N THR A 220 -1.58 -9.12 3.16
CA THR A 220 -0.36 -8.82 3.91
C THR A 220 0.17 -7.44 3.52
N LEU A 221 0.06 -7.08 2.23
CA LEU A 221 0.37 -5.73 1.73
C LEU A 221 -0.89 -4.87 1.72
N ILE A 222 -1.13 -4.15 2.81
CA ILE A 222 -2.40 -3.43 3.05
C ILE A 222 -2.50 -2.06 2.39
N GLY A 223 -1.42 -1.49 1.85
CA GLY A 223 -1.49 -0.13 1.29
C GLY A 223 -0.20 0.43 0.73
N PHE A 224 -0.28 1.70 0.36
CA PHE A 224 0.80 2.45 -0.31
C PHE A 224 0.91 3.86 0.26
N ASP A 225 2.08 4.22 0.78
CA ASP A 225 2.49 5.59 1.05
C ASP A 225 3.06 6.17 -0.25
N LEU A 226 2.36 7.13 -0.79
CA LEU A 226 2.52 7.50 -2.20
C LEU A 226 3.87 8.14 -2.51
N LYS A 227 4.41 8.93 -1.58
CA LYS A 227 5.73 9.56 -1.69
C LYS A 227 6.22 10.06 -0.35
N ASN A 228 7.40 9.59 0.05
CA ASN A 228 8.09 10.10 1.22
C ASN A 228 8.41 11.58 1.09
N GLU A 229 7.96 12.36 2.05
CA GLU A 229 8.35 13.73 2.31
C GLU A 229 8.32 14.67 1.09
N PRO A 230 7.15 14.97 0.50
CA PRO A 230 7.05 16.04 -0.46
C PRO A 230 7.45 17.38 0.19
N HIS A 231 8.48 18.06 -0.37
CA HIS A 231 9.05 19.27 0.23
C HIS A 231 9.52 20.28 -0.82
N SER A 232 10.12 21.36 -0.35
CA SER A 232 10.70 22.41 -1.18
C SER A 232 11.85 21.88 -2.03
N LYS A 233 12.29 22.69 -2.99
CA LYS A 233 13.38 22.34 -3.91
C LYS A 233 14.72 22.12 -3.17
N TYR A 234 14.98 20.87 -2.88
CA TYR A 234 16.19 20.39 -2.27
C TYR A 234 16.67 19.13 -3.01
N GLY A 235 17.90 18.70 -2.80
CA GLY A 235 18.42 17.51 -3.49
C GLY A 235 18.43 17.62 -5.02
N GLY A 236 18.41 18.85 -5.57
CA GLY A 236 18.37 19.11 -7.01
C GLY A 236 16.97 19.19 -7.63
N ALA A 237 15.90 19.15 -6.84
CA ALA A 237 14.54 19.37 -7.34
C ALA A 237 14.40 20.78 -7.94
N PRO A 238 13.76 20.94 -9.10
CA PRO A 238 13.69 22.23 -9.80
C PRO A 238 12.69 23.20 -9.18
N VAL A 239 11.67 22.71 -8.48
CA VAL A 239 10.56 23.45 -7.88
C VAL A 239 10.15 22.81 -6.56
N ASP A 240 9.42 23.55 -5.74
CA ASP A 240 8.83 23.08 -4.50
C ASP A 240 7.61 22.18 -4.79
N ALA A 241 7.35 21.16 -3.98
CA ALA A 241 6.05 20.51 -3.94
C ALA A 241 5.02 21.47 -3.33
N ILE A 242 3.87 21.62 -3.97
CA ILE A 242 2.78 22.51 -3.55
C ILE A 242 1.50 21.74 -3.31
N TRP A 243 0.57 22.35 -2.55
CA TRP A 243 -0.74 21.78 -2.25
C TRP A 243 -1.82 22.84 -2.54
N ASP A 244 -2.53 22.72 -3.66
CA ASP A 244 -3.60 23.63 -4.02
C ASP A 244 -4.62 22.97 -4.98
N ASP A 245 -5.48 23.75 -5.63
CA ASP A 245 -6.45 23.27 -6.62
C ASP A 245 -5.98 23.45 -8.08
N SER A 246 -4.72 23.79 -8.31
CA SER A 246 -4.16 23.99 -9.64
C SER A 246 -3.82 22.67 -10.35
N ASN A 247 -3.63 22.76 -11.67
CA ASN A 247 -3.07 21.68 -12.47
C ASN A 247 -1.54 21.83 -12.66
N ALA A 248 -0.86 22.50 -11.73
CA ALA A 248 0.58 22.62 -11.79
C ALA A 248 1.26 21.23 -11.65
N PRO A 249 2.31 20.93 -12.41
CA PRO A 249 2.93 19.60 -12.41
C PRO A 249 3.56 19.22 -11.06
N ASN A 250 3.86 20.20 -10.22
CA ASN A 250 4.38 20.03 -8.86
C ASN A 250 3.29 20.12 -7.77
N ASN A 251 2.01 20.05 -8.15
CA ASN A 251 0.90 20.02 -7.19
C ASN A 251 0.74 18.61 -6.63
N TRP A 252 1.22 18.42 -5.40
CA TRP A 252 1.20 17.14 -4.70
C TRP A 252 -0.23 16.62 -4.46
N LYS A 253 -1.16 17.50 -4.04
CA LYS A 253 -2.57 17.12 -3.86
C LYS A 253 -3.14 16.47 -5.12
N LYS A 254 -2.90 17.09 -6.27
CA LYS A 254 -3.39 16.59 -7.56
C LYS A 254 -2.74 15.25 -7.93
N ALA A 255 -1.42 15.17 -7.80
CA ALA A 255 -0.68 13.94 -8.09
C ALA A 255 -1.13 12.78 -7.20
N ALA A 256 -1.29 13.03 -5.90
CA ALA A 256 -1.78 12.03 -4.94
C ALA A 256 -3.21 11.56 -5.30
N GLU A 257 -4.09 12.47 -5.73
CA GLU A 257 -5.44 12.10 -6.16
C GLU A 257 -5.45 11.25 -7.44
N ASP A 258 -4.63 11.61 -8.42
CA ASP A 258 -4.50 10.85 -9.66
C ASP A 258 -3.92 9.45 -9.40
N CYS A 259 -2.89 9.37 -8.55
CA CYS A 259 -2.27 8.11 -8.14
C CYS A 259 -3.24 7.22 -7.35
N ALA A 260 -3.95 7.80 -6.37
CA ALA A 260 -4.98 7.09 -5.62
C ALA A 260 -6.06 6.49 -6.53
N ASN A 261 -6.52 7.25 -7.52
CA ASN A 261 -7.48 6.73 -8.51
C ASN A 261 -6.93 5.53 -9.28
N ALA A 262 -5.65 5.58 -9.69
CA ALA A 262 -5.03 4.49 -10.44
C ALA A 262 -4.82 3.22 -9.57
N ILE A 263 -4.38 3.38 -8.32
CA ILE A 263 -4.24 2.28 -7.37
C ILE A 263 -5.60 1.63 -7.08
N LEU A 264 -6.60 2.44 -6.70
CA LEU A 264 -7.92 1.95 -6.29
C LEU A 264 -8.73 1.35 -7.45
N ALA A 265 -8.40 1.66 -8.69
CA ALA A 265 -8.96 0.98 -9.86
C ALA A 265 -8.48 -0.47 -9.96
N ASN A 266 -7.27 -0.79 -9.48
CA ASN A 266 -6.67 -2.12 -9.51
C ASN A 266 -6.89 -2.90 -8.20
N ASN A 267 -6.75 -2.22 -7.06
CA ASN A 267 -7.00 -2.78 -5.73
C ASN A 267 -7.87 -1.82 -4.90
N PRO A 268 -9.21 -1.98 -4.90
CA PRO A 268 -10.12 -1.07 -4.20
C PRO A 268 -10.03 -1.14 -2.67
N ASN A 269 -9.30 -2.13 -2.13
CA ASN A 269 -9.14 -2.35 -0.69
C ASN A 269 -7.85 -1.76 -0.12
N ALA A 270 -6.90 -1.35 -0.99
CA ALA A 270 -5.62 -0.83 -0.53
C ALA A 270 -5.79 0.51 0.19
N LEU A 271 -5.14 0.68 1.33
CA LEU A 271 -5.00 1.98 1.98
C LEU A 271 -4.09 2.89 1.15
N ILE A 272 -4.48 4.14 1.04
CA ILE A 272 -3.70 5.20 0.38
C ILE A 272 -3.22 6.16 1.45
N LEU A 273 -1.91 6.12 1.73
CA LEU A 273 -1.28 7.00 2.69
C LEU A 273 -0.75 8.23 1.96
N ILE A 274 -1.07 9.41 2.47
CA ILE A 274 -0.76 10.68 1.81
C ILE A 274 -0.11 11.61 2.82
N GLU A 275 1.15 11.89 2.59
CA GLU A 275 1.88 12.88 3.36
C GLU A 275 1.47 14.31 2.98
N GLY A 276 1.83 15.27 3.82
CA GLY A 276 1.69 16.69 3.52
C GLY A 276 2.82 17.20 2.60
N VAL A 277 3.03 18.50 2.64
CA VAL A 277 4.17 19.18 2.02
C VAL A 277 5.00 19.88 3.10
N GLU A 278 6.12 20.54 2.74
CA GLU A 278 6.85 21.38 3.70
C GLU A 278 6.17 22.74 3.90
N GLY A 279 5.77 23.40 2.81
CA GLY A 279 5.24 24.76 2.83
C GLY A 279 3.80 24.87 2.33
N PHE A 280 2.93 25.54 3.11
CA PHE A 280 1.57 25.88 2.69
C PHE A 280 1.19 27.29 3.13
N GLU A 281 0.80 28.16 2.19
CA GLU A 281 0.36 29.54 2.42
C GLU A 281 1.31 30.35 3.33
N GLY A 282 2.63 30.13 3.20
CA GLY A 282 3.67 30.81 3.96
C GLY A 282 3.99 30.20 5.33
N HIS A 283 3.38 29.09 5.68
CA HIS A 283 3.67 28.32 6.91
C HIS A 283 4.53 27.11 6.58
N GLY A 284 5.67 26.99 7.23
CA GLY A 284 6.55 25.82 7.15
C GLY A 284 6.17 24.74 8.15
N ALA A 285 6.63 23.51 7.84
CA ALA A 285 6.54 22.35 8.72
C ALA A 285 7.71 21.40 8.45
N TRP A 286 7.76 20.25 9.11
CA TRP A 286 8.59 19.14 8.69
C TRP A 286 8.26 18.73 7.25
N TRP A 287 9.22 18.20 6.53
CA TRP A 287 9.00 17.61 5.23
C TRP A 287 7.90 16.54 5.33
N GLY A 288 6.94 16.53 4.42
CA GLY A 288 5.79 15.66 4.53
C GLY A 288 4.79 15.97 5.67
N GLY A 289 5.13 16.89 6.59
CA GLY A 289 4.35 17.13 7.81
C GLY A 289 3.19 18.13 7.68
N ASN A 290 3.16 18.98 6.63
CA ASN A 290 2.19 20.07 6.53
C ASN A 290 0.90 19.66 5.81
N LEU A 291 -0.09 19.26 6.57
CA LEU A 291 -1.42 18.89 6.10
C LEU A 291 -2.45 20.04 6.21
N ARG A 292 -2.02 21.29 6.46
CA ARG A 292 -2.96 22.45 6.48
C ARG A 292 -3.80 22.53 5.23
N GLY A 293 -3.26 22.11 4.09
CA GLY A 293 -3.94 22.12 2.80
C GLY A 293 -5.18 21.23 2.73
N VAL A 294 -5.26 20.18 3.52
CA VAL A 294 -6.39 19.22 3.51
C VAL A 294 -7.71 19.89 3.88
N ALA A 295 -7.71 20.84 4.80
CA ALA A 295 -8.93 21.55 5.19
C ALA A 295 -9.57 22.31 4.04
N LYS A 296 -8.77 22.76 3.05
CA LYS A 296 -9.22 23.58 1.92
C LYS A 296 -9.30 22.77 0.63
N TYR A 297 -8.37 21.86 0.43
CA TYR A 297 -8.22 21.05 -0.78
C TYR A 297 -7.97 19.59 -0.39
N PRO A 298 -8.98 18.84 0.11
CA PRO A 298 -8.83 17.44 0.42
C PRO A 298 -8.52 16.61 -0.84
N VAL A 299 -7.82 15.51 -0.68
CA VAL A 299 -7.67 14.51 -1.74
C VAL A 299 -8.97 13.71 -1.83
N MET A 300 -9.58 13.68 -3.02
CA MET A 300 -10.92 13.13 -3.24
C MET A 300 -10.91 12.15 -4.42
N PRO A 301 -10.48 10.89 -4.22
CA PRO A 301 -10.56 9.89 -5.28
C PRO A 301 -12.01 9.65 -5.72
N THR A 302 -12.20 9.21 -6.96
CA THR A 302 -13.53 8.95 -7.54
C THR A 302 -14.31 7.84 -6.80
N SER A 303 -13.60 6.92 -6.14
CA SER A 303 -14.17 5.86 -5.29
C SER A 303 -14.58 6.34 -3.89
N GLY A 304 -14.28 7.59 -3.54
CA GLY A 304 -14.50 8.15 -2.22
C GLY A 304 -13.26 8.09 -1.33
N THR A 305 -13.41 8.40 -0.05
CA THR A 305 -12.29 8.61 0.89
C THR A 305 -12.11 7.48 1.91
N SER A 306 -12.84 6.38 1.75
CA SER A 306 -12.78 5.24 2.68
C SER A 306 -11.42 4.52 2.73
N GLN A 307 -10.52 4.81 1.81
CA GLN A 307 -9.17 4.24 1.78
C GLN A 307 -8.09 5.29 2.08
N ILE A 308 -8.46 6.54 2.36
CA ILE A 308 -7.50 7.64 2.59
C ILE A 308 -7.05 7.67 4.06
N VAL A 309 -5.74 7.68 4.24
CA VAL A 309 -5.05 7.92 5.51
C VAL A 309 -4.06 9.06 5.28
N TYR A 310 -4.09 10.10 6.09
CA TYR A 310 -3.04 11.11 6.00
C TYR A 310 -1.85 10.71 6.88
N SER A 311 -0.64 10.85 6.32
CA SER A 311 0.60 10.30 6.91
C SER A 311 1.65 11.39 7.15
N PRO A 312 1.45 12.30 8.12
CA PRO A 312 2.47 13.31 8.39
C PRO A 312 3.70 12.70 9.06
N HIS A 313 4.87 13.31 8.85
CA HIS A 313 6.08 13.06 9.62
C HIS A 313 6.25 14.11 10.70
N ASP A 314 6.77 13.72 11.86
CA ASP A 314 7.08 14.62 12.96
C ASP A 314 8.37 14.18 13.66
N TYR A 315 9.27 15.11 13.85
CA TYR A 315 10.57 14.87 14.45
C TYR A 315 10.90 15.86 15.57
N GLY A 316 11.84 15.46 16.42
CA GLY A 316 12.32 16.26 17.52
C GLY A 316 13.48 17.19 17.16
N PRO A 317 13.92 18.01 18.10
CA PRO A 317 14.94 19.05 17.87
C PRO A 317 16.30 18.48 17.48
N ILE A 318 16.59 17.20 17.75
CA ILE A 318 17.86 16.58 17.36
C ILE A 318 18.00 16.42 15.83
N VAL A 319 16.88 16.27 15.10
CA VAL A 319 16.90 16.20 13.64
C VAL A 319 17.06 17.58 13.02
N SER A 320 16.31 18.57 13.51
CA SER A 320 16.48 19.98 13.15
C SER A 320 15.78 20.86 14.18
N ASP A 321 16.46 21.94 14.59
CA ASP A 321 15.87 22.95 15.49
C ASP A 321 14.78 23.74 14.75
N GLN A 322 13.56 23.69 15.29
CA GLN A 322 12.38 24.30 14.70
C GLN A 322 11.81 25.39 15.62
N PRO A 323 11.11 26.41 15.07
CA PRO A 323 10.60 27.53 15.86
C PRO A 323 9.69 27.16 17.04
N TRP A 324 9.03 26.01 16.98
CA TRP A 324 8.15 25.52 18.05
C TRP A 324 8.89 24.81 19.18
N PHE A 325 10.19 24.51 19.05
CA PHE A 325 11.02 23.94 20.10
C PHE A 325 11.67 25.04 20.96
N HIS A 326 10.87 25.97 21.45
CA HIS A 326 11.39 26.96 22.39
C HIS A 326 11.70 26.31 23.76
N LYS A 327 12.52 26.96 24.55
CA LYS A 327 13.19 26.41 25.75
C LYS A 327 12.32 25.56 26.71
N ASP A 328 11.06 25.86 26.86
CA ASP A 328 10.17 25.19 27.81
C ASP A 328 8.94 24.59 27.10
N PHE A 329 9.08 24.09 25.87
CA PHE A 329 7.97 23.52 25.12
C PHE A 329 7.28 22.38 25.91
N THR A 330 5.97 22.25 25.76
CA THR A 330 5.10 21.25 26.39
C THR A 330 4.18 20.68 25.30
N GLU A 331 3.46 19.61 25.58
CA GLU A 331 2.40 19.11 24.68
C GLU A 331 1.46 20.25 24.25
N LYS A 332 1.02 21.07 25.21
CA LYS A 332 0.14 22.19 24.91
C LYS A 332 0.76 23.20 23.94
N THR A 333 2.02 23.58 24.12
CA THR A 333 2.66 24.54 23.22
C THR A 333 2.97 23.93 21.88
N LEU A 334 3.37 22.66 21.79
CA LEU A 334 3.52 21.94 20.53
C LEU A 334 2.19 21.85 19.78
N LEU A 335 1.08 21.61 20.51
CA LEU A 335 -0.25 21.59 19.92
C LEU A 335 -0.65 22.99 19.42
N ASP A 336 -0.52 24.02 20.25
CA ASP A 336 -0.93 25.39 19.92
C ASP A 336 -0.08 26.03 18.80
N ASP A 337 1.23 25.76 18.79
CA ASP A 337 2.18 26.43 17.90
C ASP A 337 2.43 25.65 16.59
N TYR A 338 2.16 24.34 16.58
CA TYR A 338 2.50 23.50 15.43
C TYR A 338 1.50 22.38 15.15
N TRP A 339 1.30 21.37 16.05
CA TRP A 339 0.58 20.12 15.73
C TRP A 339 -0.85 20.37 15.27
N TYR A 340 -1.62 21.22 15.99
CA TYR A 340 -3.02 21.41 15.67
C TYR A 340 -3.25 21.92 14.26
N GLU A 341 -2.54 22.96 13.86
CA GLU A 341 -2.72 23.56 12.53
C GLU A 341 -2.12 22.72 11.41
N THR A 342 -1.08 21.91 11.70
CA THR A 342 -0.41 21.12 10.67
C THR A 342 -1.11 19.80 10.38
N TRP A 343 -1.48 19.04 11.39
CA TRP A 343 -2.04 17.70 11.19
C TRP A 343 -3.06 17.27 12.27
N ALA A 344 -2.92 17.66 13.53
CA ALA A 344 -3.73 17.12 14.61
C ALA A 344 -5.22 17.47 14.50
N TYR A 345 -5.57 18.60 13.86
CA TYR A 345 -6.95 18.99 13.62
C TYR A 345 -7.76 17.93 12.86
N LEU A 346 -7.10 17.09 12.06
CA LEU A 346 -7.77 16.04 11.28
C LEU A 346 -8.38 14.97 12.18
N VAL A 347 -7.67 14.59 13.24
CA VAL A 347 -8.16 13.65 14.25
C VAL A 347 -9.11 14.34 15.23
N GLU A 348 -8.75 15.52 15.74
CA GLU A 348 -9.56 16.23 16.72
C GLU A 348 -10.95 16.65 16.21
N LYS A 349 -11.08 16.82 14.90
CA LYS A 349 -12.36 17.12 14.23
C LYS A 349 -13.03 15.88 13.63
N ASP A 350 -12.49 14.69 13.87
CA ASP A 350 -12.97 13.42 13.32
C ASP A 350 -13.12 13.43 11.79
N MET A 351 -12.10 13.96 11.09
CA MET A 351 -12.14 14.12 9.64
C MET A 351 -11.55 12.93 8.89
N TYR A 352 -10.29 12.56 9.23
CA TYR A 352 -9.53 11.49 8.58
C TYR A 352 -8.62 10.80 9.59
N PRO A 353 -8.34 9.50 9.41
CA PRO A 353 -7.33 8.83 10.21
C PRO A 353 -5.94 9.38 9.89
N LEU A 354 -5.11 9.48 10.92
CA LEU A 354 -3.69 9.78 10.81
C LEU A 354 -2.85 8.53 11.05
N LEU A 355 -1.75 8.45 10.33
CA LEU A 355 -0.62 7.59 10.64
C LEU A 355 0.63 8.47 10.64
N ILE A 356 1.26 8.69 11.81
CA ILE A 356 2.57 9.36 11.83
C ILE A 356 3.57 8.39 11.19
N GLY A 357 3.92 8.65 9.92
CA GLY A 357 4.69 7.73 9.08
C GLY A 357 6.12 7.58 9.56
N GLU A 358 6.67 8.67 10.07
CA GLU A 358 7.99 8.68 10.71
C GLU A 358 7.97 9.53 11.97
N TRP A 359 8.50 8.97 13.04
CA TRP A 359 8.81 9.60 14.31
C TRP A 359 9.88 8.78 15.02
N GLY A 360 10.83 9.42 15.65
CA GLY A 360 11.96 8.72 16.25
C GLY A 360 13.07 9.69 16.65
N GLY A 361 14.25 9.16 16.95
CA GLY A 361 15.40 9.97 17.28
C GLY A 361 16.35 9.32 18.27
N ARG A 362 17.52 9.92 18.42
CA ARG A 362 18.53 9.52 19.41
C ARG A 362 18.12 9.99 20.81
N LEU A 363 18.64 9.30 21.82
CA LEU A 363 18.38 9.59 23.24
C LEU A 363 19.57 10.30 23.92
N ASP A 364 20.34 11.07 23.19
CA ASP A 364 21.50 11.83 23.66
C ASP A 364 21.23 13.34 23.81
N ASP A 365 19.98 13.73 23.67
CA ASP A 365 19.49 15.08 23.85
C ASP A 365 18.16 15.06 24.65
N GLY A 366 18.18 15.63 25.85
CA GLY A 366 17.02 15.64 26.75
C GLY A 366 15.79 16.34 26.19
N ASP A 367 15.93 17.31 25.28
CA ASP A 367 14.79 17.95 24.61
C ASP A 367 14.18 17.02 23.55
N ASN A 368 15.00 16.20 22.87
CA ASN A 368 14.48 15.17 21.98
C ASN A 368 13.75 14.06 22.74
N GLU A 369 14.31 13.59 23.86
CA GLU A 369 13.66 12.62 24.73
C GLU A 369 12.31 13.12 25.26
N LYS A 370 12.24 14.41 25.61
CA LYS A 370 11.02 15.08 26.03
C LYS A 370 9.98 15.10 24.91
N TRP A 371 10.38 15.50 23.69
CA TRP A 371 9.48 15.49 22.53
C TRP A 371 8.97 14.09 22.22
N LEU A 372 9.83 13.06 22.18
CA LEU A 372 9.45 11.66 21.98
C LEU A 372 8.35 11.23 22.96
N GLY A 373 8.50 11.58 24.24
CA GLY A 373 7.51 11.29 25.27
C GLY A 373 6.17 12.00 25.05
N LEU A 374 6.21 13.28 24.67
CA LEU A 374 5.00 14.09 24.42
C LEU A 374 4.24 13.62 23.18
N LEU A 375 4.95 13.36 22.07
CA LEU A 375 4.31 12.88 20.85
C LEU A 375 3.70 11.48 21.05
N ARG A 376 4.45 10.57 21.70
CA ARG A 376 3.94 9.24 22.07
C ARG A 376 2.63 9.34 22.84
N ASP A 377 2.59 10.17 23.91
CA ASP A 377 1.40 10.31 24.78
C ASP A 377 0.25 10.93 24.00
N TYR A 378 0.52 11.90 23.11
CA TYR A 378 -0.48 12.48 22.25
C TYR A 378 -1.07 11.45 21.28
N MET A 379 -0.23 10.63 20.62
CA MET A 379 -0.70 9.57 19.72
C MET A 379 -1.59 8.56 20.46
N ILE A 380 -1.18 8.13 21.66
CA ILE A 380 -1.98 7.21 22.50
C ILE A 380 -3.34 7.82 22.84
N ASN A 381 -3.37 9.09 23.27
CA ASN A 381 -4.57 9.76 23.71
C ASN A 381 -5.57 10.06 22.59
N HIS A 382 -5.09 10.13 21.33
CA HIS A 382 -5.90 10.52 20.17
C HIS A 382 -6.09 9.39 19.15
N HIS A 383 -5.71 8.14 19.47
CA HIS A 383 -5.83 6.98 18.59
C HIS A 383 -5.14 7.18 17.23
N ILE A 384 -3.94 7.75 17.24
CA ILE A 384 -3.16 7.99 16.02
C ILE A 384 -2.29 6.77 15.72
N ASN A 385 -2.43 6.21 14.52
CA ASN A 385 -1.57 5.15 14.02
C ASN A 385 -0.14 5.68 13.80
N HIS A 386 0.85 4.79 13.82
CA HIS A 386 2.22 5.23 13.66
C HIS A 386 3.17 4.14 13.16
N THR A 387 4.26 4.55 12.53
CA THR A 387 5.43 3.73 12.24
C THR A 387 6.70 4.43 12.71
N PHE A 388 7.41 3.81 13.65
CA PHE A 388 8.64 4.39 14.23
C PHE A 388 9.76 4.40 13.20
N TRP A 389 10.47 5.51 13.07
CA TRP A 389 11.68 5.59 12.25
C TRP A 389 12.92 5.39 13.13
N CYS A 390 13.59 4.24 13.06
CA CYS A 390 13.28 3.02 12.31
C CYS A 390 13.77 1.78 13.08
N LEU A 391 13.67 0.61 12.48
CA LEU A 391 14.32 -0.59 13.02
C LEU A 391 15.85 -0.49 12.91
N ASN A 392 16.32 -0.03 11.78
CA ASN A 392 17.73 0.03 11.38
C ASN A 392 18.58 0.97 12.25
N ASP A 393 19.68 0.49 12.81
CA ASP A 393 20.62 1.32 13.58
C ASP A 393 21.54 2.17 12.69
N ASP A 394 21.60 1.89 11.40
CA ASP A 394 22.39 2.62 10.43
C ASP A 394 21.70 3.90 9.88
N SER A 395 20.57 4.31 10.45
CA SER A 395 20.02 5.66 10.25
C SER A 395 20.90 6.71 10.95
N GLY A 396 21.53 7.56 10.14
CA GLY A 396 22.61 8.46 10.61
C GLY A 396 22.17 9.52 11.61
N ASP A 397 20.94 10.00 11.53
CA ASP A 397 20.37 11.10 12.33
C ASP A 397 19.52 10.62 13.51
N THR A 398 18.80 9.51 13.36
CA THR A 398 17.87 9.02 14.38
C THR A 398 18.35 7.78 15.13
N GLY A 399 19.25 6.98 14.53
CA GLY A 399 19.53 5.61 14.97
C GLY A 399 18.28 4.72 14.91
N GLY A 400 18.38 3.47 15.29
CA GLY A 400 17.31 2.48 15.20
C GLY A 400 16.71 2.06 16.54
N LEU A 401 15.67 1.21 16.46
CA LEU A 401 15.19 0.38 17.56
C LEU A 401 16.12 -0.81 17.79
N TRP A 402 16.72 -1.34 16.73
CA TRP A 402 17.83 -2.28 16.84
C TRP A 402 19.11 -1.53 17.24
N LYS A 403 19.93 -2.18 18.02
CA LYS A 403 21.24 -1.66 18.42
C LYS A 403 22.37 -2.45 17.78
N ASP A 404 22.15 -3.75 17.58
CA ASP A 404 23.13 -4.66 17.01
C ASP A 404 22.45 -5.92 16.53
N ILE A 405 22.80 -6.37 15.35
CA ILE A 405 22.34 -7.64 14.78
C ILE A 405 23.56 -8.46 14.40
N GLN A 406 23.71 -9.58 15.05
CA GLN A 406 24.86 -10.46 14.89
C GLN A 406 24.42 -11.83 14.40
N PHE A 407 25.16 -12.31 13.43
CA PHE A 407 25.14 -13.66 13.00
C PHE A 407 25.57 -14.61 14.14
N GLY A 408 24.75 -15.58 14.48
CA GLY A 408 25.01 -16.50 15.58
C GLY A 408 23.87 -17.47 15.80
N THR A 409 24.11 -18.54 16.55
CA THR A 409 23.09 -19.54 16.85
C THR A 409 22.43 -19.23 18.18
N THR A 410 21.13 -19.02 18.20
CA THR A 410 20.33 -18.98 19.42
C THR A 410 19.81 -20.39 19.77
N GLN A 411 19.71 -20.70 21.05
CA GLN A 411 19.29 -22.03 21.54
C GLN A 411 18.26 -21.88 22.67
N ASP A 412 17.32 -22.82 22.76
CA ASP A 412 16.44 -22.98 23.91
C ASP A 412 17.16 -23.58 25.12
N ALA A 413 16.47 -23.68 26.26
CA ALA A 413 17.00 -24.25 27.48
C ALA A 413 17.39 -25.74 27.35
N SER A 414 16.95 -26.44 26.32
CA SER A 414 17.25 -27.82 25.99
C SER A 414 18.42 -27.95 25.01
N GLY A 415 18.95 -26.83 24.51
CA GLY A 415 20.05 -26.78 23.53
C GLY A 415 19.61 -26.96 22.08
N ASN A 416 18.30 -26.90 21.78
CA ASN A 416 17.83 -26.91 20.40
C ASN A 416 18.06 -25.54 19.77
N ILE A 417 18.50 -25.50 18.52
CA ILE A 417 18.66 -24.28 17.76
C ILE A 417 17.27 -23.67 17.51
N THR A 418 17.08 -22.42 17.89
CA THR A 418 15.83 -21.65 17.75
C THR A 418 15.95 -20.49 16.78
N GLY A 419 17.16 -20.22 16.31
CA GLY A 419 17.44 -19.18 15.32
C GLY A 419 18.93 -19.10 15.01
N HIS A 420 19.26 -18.31 14.01
CA HIS A 420 20.62 -18.09 13.52
C HIS A 420 21.10 -16.64 13.69
N THR A 421 20.28 -15.81 14.31
CA THR A 421 20.54 -14.38 14.51
C THR A 421 20.41 -14.02 15.98
N THR A 422 21.36 -13.23 16.49
CA THR A 422 21.22 -12.53 17.77
C THR A 422 20.82 -11.08 17.49
N ILE A 423 19.66 -10.65 17.97
CA ILE A 423 19.10 -9.33 17.76
C ILE A 423 19.07 -8.61 19.10
N ASN A 424 19.79 -7.49 19.19
CA ASN A 424 19.79 -6.65 20.37
C ASN A 424 19.04 -5.35 20.08
N TRP A 425 18.02 -5.07 20.88
CA TRP A 425 17.25 -3.83 20.82
C TRP A 425 17.88 -2.74 21.70
N ASP A 426 17.66 -1.47 21.33
CA ASP A 426 17.83 -0.38 22.25
C ASP A 426 16.71 -0.44 23.30
N GLU A 427 17.01 -1.08 24.42
CA GLU A 427 16.04 -1.36 25.48
C GLU A 427 15.42 -0.09 26.06
N THR A 428 16.15 1.02 26.12
CA THR A 428 15.63 2.29 26.61
C THR A 428 14.66 2.89 25.61
N LYS A 429 15.04 2.97 24.35
CA LYS A 429 14.22 3.49 23.26
C LYS A 429 12.94 2.65 23.14
N TYR A 430 13.09 1.33 23.09
CA TYR A 430 11.96 0.41 23.01
C TYR A 430 11.02 0.52 24.21
N LYS A 431 11.51 0.33 25.44
CA LYS A 431 10.66 0.25 26.64
C LYS A 431 10.04 1.57 27.04
N THR A 432 10.76 2.68 26.83
CA THR A 432 10.29 4.00 27.29
C THR A 432 9.38 4.67 26.26
N TYR A 433 9.72 4.60 24.98
CA TYR A 433 9.03 5.39 23.97
C TYR A 433 8.15 4.54 23.07
N TYR A 434 8.62 3.43 22.52
CA TYR A 434 7.90 2.64 21.54
C TYR A 434 6.88 1.66 22.17
N TYR A 435 7.30 0.83 23.14
CA TYR A 435 6.43 -0.19 23.77
C TYR A 435 5.13 0.36 24.37
N PRO A 436 5.08 1.55 25.02
CA PRO A 436 3.81 2.11 25.49
C PRO A 436 2.80 2.37 24.38
N ALA A 437 3.25 2.74 23.18
CA ALA A 437 2.42 3.04 22.01
C ALA A 437 2.02 1.81 21.19
N ILE A 438 2.58 0.63 21.46
CA ILE A 438 2.19 -0.62 20.79
C ILE A 438 0.79 -1.04 21.22
N TRP A 439 -0.01 -1.52 20.28
CA TRP A 439 -1.35 -2.05 20.54
C TRP A 439 -1.27 -3.40 21.25
N LYS A 440 -1.84 -3.47 22.46
CA LYS A 440 -1.80 -4.64 23.31
C LYS A 440 -2.96 -4.66 24.29
N THR A 441 -3.31 -5.83 24.80
CA THR A 441 -4.35 -5.99 25.83
C THR A 441 -3.97 -5.25 27.11
N SER A 442 -4.98 -4.70 27.82
CA SER A 442 -4.75 -3.81 28.98
C SER A 442 -4.08 -4.52 30.16
N THR A 443 -4.44 -5.77 30.44
CA THR A 443 -3.99 -6.51 31.61
C THR A 443 -2.95 -7.55 31.28
N SER A 444 -3.25 -8.47 30.35
CA SER A 444 -2.37 -9.56 29.99
C SER A 444 -1.18 -9.15 29.09
N LYS A 445 -1.20 -7.92 28.57
CA LYS A 445 -0.15 -7.31 27.74
C LYS A 445 0.19 -8.12 26.48
N LYS A 446 -0.77 -8.86 25.94
CA LYS A 446 -0.61 -9.57 24.67
C LYS A 446 -0.66 -8.58 23.52
N PHE A 447 0.29 -8.65 22.62
CA PHE A 447 0.29 -7.84 21.40
C PHE A 447 -0.88 -8.23 20.51
N ILE A 448 -1.53 -7.24 19.88
CA ILE A 448 -2.70 -7.46 19.05
C ILE A 448 -2.29 -7.30 17.58
N GLY A 449 -2.43 -8.39 16.82
CA GLY A 449 -2.17 -8.41 15.39
C GLY A 449 -3.33 -7.82 14.58
N LEU A 450 -3.06 -7.56 13.31
CA LEU A 450 -4.04 -7.08 12.32
C LEU A 450 -4.62 -8.24 11.49
N ASP A 451 -4.01 -9.41 11.57
CA ASP A 451 -4.47 -10.62 10.90
C ASP A 451 -5.57 -11.28 11.74
N HIS A 452 -6.68 -11.66 11.09
CA HIS A 452 -7.81 -12.27 11.79
C HIS A 452 -7.51 -13.67 12.33
N GLN A 453 -6.60 -14.41 11.70
CA GLN A 453 -6.34 -15.82 12.02
C GLN A 453 -4.95 -16.04 12.65
N VAL A 454 -3.95 -15.27 12.22
CA VAL A 454 -2.57 -15.44 12.67
C VAL A 454 -2.27 -14.54 13.85
N ALA A 455 -1.78 -15.11 14.94
CA ALA A 455 -1.34 -14.36 16.10
C ALA A 455 -0.06 -13.57 15.80
N LEU A 456 0.08 -12.37 16.37
CA LEU A 456 1.27 -11.54 16.22
C LEU A 456 2.43 -12.09 17.05
N GLY A 457 3.38 -12.72 16.39
CA GLY A 457 4.52 -13.32 17.08
C GLY A 457 4.14 -14.39 18.12
N LYS A 458 5.09 -14.72 19.00
CA LYS A 458 4.94 -15.84 19.97
C LYS A 458 4.00 -15.54 21.14
N ASP A 459 3.94 -14.29 21.59
CA ASP A 459 3.20 -13.87 22.79
C ASP A 459 1.98 -12.98 22.48
N GLY A 460 1.70 -12.75 21.19
CA GLY A 460 0.57 -11.98 20.72
C GLY A 460 -0.68 -12.81 20.50
N ILE A 461 -1.67 -12.17 19.91
CA ILE A 461 -2.98 -12.74 19.55
C ILE A 461 -3.41 -12.24 18.18
N SER A 462 -4.28 -13.01 17.52
CA SER A 462 -4.93 -12.60 16.29
C SER A 462 -6.00 -11.53 16.55
N LEU A 463 -6.45 -10.84 15.52
CA LEU A 463 -7.52 -9.86 15.61
C LEU A 463 -8.85 -10.52 16.06
N ASN A 464 -9.16 -11.72 15.55
CA ASN A 464 -10.32 -12.48 16.00
C ASN A 464 -10.25 -12.86 17.48
N ASP A 465 -9.09 -13.31 17.94
CA ASP A 465 -8.92 -13.63 19.37
C ASP A 465 -9.14 -12.41 20.24
N PHE A 466 -8.64 -11.25 19.83
CA PHE A 466 -8.86 -10.01 20.58
C PHE A 466 -10.35 -9.71 20.71
N TYR A 467 -11.08 -9.58 19.60
CA TYR A 467 -12.49 -9.16 19.63
C TYR A 467 -13.43 -10.22 20.21
N THR A 468 -13.13 -11.49 20.08
CA THR A 468 -13.99 -12.56 20.65
C THR A 468 -13.74 -12.82 22.13
N SER A 469 -12.51 -12.65 22.62
CA SER A 469 -12.10 -13.12 23.95
C SER A 469 -11.60 -12.02 24.88
N TYR A 470 -10.84 -11.04 24.38
CA TYR A 470 -10.13 -10.05 25.21
C TYR A 470 -10.81 -8.68 25.25
N ALA A 471 -11.38 -8.19 24.17
CA ALA A 471 -11.97 -6.85 24.09
C ALA A 471 -13.01 -6.59 25.18
N LYS A 472 -13.87 -7.58 25.47
CA LYS A 472 -14.90 -7.47 26.52
C LYS A 472 -14.38 -7.73 27.93
N SER A 473 -13.30 -8.49 28.09
CA SER A 473 -12.79 -8.91 29.41
C SER A 473 -11.77 -7.95 29.99
N GLU A 474 -10.92 -7.36 29.15
CA GLU A 474 -9.86 -6.46 29.59
C GLU A 474 -9.61 -5.25 28.66
N GLY A 475 -10.12 -5.26 27.42
CA GLY A 475 -9.88 -4.20 26.45
C GLY A 475 -8.41 -4.07 26.03
N SER A 476 -8.04 -2.93 25.42
CA SER A 476 -6.67 -2.62 25.04
C SER A 476 -6.09 -1.42 25.80
N ASN A 477 -4.76 -1.27 25.76
CA ASN A 477 -4.06 -0.12 26.35
C ASN A 477 -4.39 1.20 25.64
N LEU A 478 -4.97 1.12 24.45
CA LEU A 478 -5.32 2.26 23.61
C LEU A 478 -6.82 2.58 23.67
N ASP A 479 -7.61 1.74 24.36
CA ASP A 479 -9.02 2.02 24.62
C ASP A 479 -9.16 3.25 25.55
N GLY A 480 -10.14 4.10 25.24
CA GLY A 480 -10.44 5.26 26.08
C GLY A 480 -9.49 6.44 25.89
N GLY A 481 -8.88 6.58 24.71
CA GLY A 481 -8.19 7.79 24.30
C GLY A 481 -9.01 9.04 24.61
N LYS A 482 -8.34 10.18 24.80
CA LYS A 482 -8.98 11.43 25.17
C LYS A 482 -8.79 12.46 24.06
N THR A 483 -9.81 13.25 23.82
CA THR A 483 -9.69 14.49 23.06
C THR A 483 -8.84 15.52 23.82
N SER A 484 -8.30 16.53 23.13
CA SER A 484 -7.48 17.59 23.72
C SER A 484 -8.19 18.34 24.87
N ASP A 485 -9.53 18.29 24.96
CA ASP A 485 -10.32 18.84 26.06
C ASP A 485 -10.49 17.84 27.23
N GLY A 486 -9.80 16.70 27.17
CA GLY A 486 -9.79 15.69 28.24
C GLY A 486 -11.02 14.80 28.30
N LYS A 487 -11.91 14.86 27.30
CA LYS A 487 -13.05 13.95 27.21
C LYS A 487 -12.63 12.61 26.65
N PRO A 488 -13.20 11.49 27.11
CA PRO A 488 -13.05 10.21 26.45
C PRO A 488 -13.52 10.33 24.99
N VAL A 489 -12.76 9.81 24.07
CA VAL A 489 -13.28 9.56 22.72
C VAL A 489 -14.32 8.46 22.87
N GLU A 490 -15.58 8.76 22.55
CA GLU A 490 -16.63 7.75 22.58
C GLU A 490 -16.30 6.71 21.52
N ALA A 491 -15.96 5.49 21.93
CA ALA A 491 -15.86 4.37 21.02
C ALA A 491 -17.23 4.21 20.35
N ASP A 492 -17.29 4.33 19.04
CA ASP A 492 -18.48 3.98 18.26
C ASP A 492 -18.76 2.49 18.53
N THR A 493 -19.66 2.23 19.44
CA THR A 493 -20.16 0.86 19.65
C THR A 493 -20.87 0.49 18.35
N PRO A 494 -20.48 -0.57 17.65
CA PRO A 494 -21.18 -0.99 16.44
C PRO A 494 -22.63 -1.22 16.81
N THR A 495 -23.53 -0.40 16.31
CA THR A 495 -24.94 -0.66 16.41
C THR A 495 -25.20 -1.84 15.48
N VAL A 496 -25.20 -3.04 16.04
CA VAL A 496 -25.72 -4.22 15.35
C VAL A 496 -27.18 -3.93 15.08
N THR A 497 -27.47 -3.44 13.89
CA THR A 497 -28.84 -3.34 13.40
C THR A 497 -29.24 -4.77 13.11
N GLU A 498 -29.84 -5.44 14.09
CA GLU A 498 -30.61 -6.65 13.81
C GLU A 498 -31.67 -6.28 12.77
N THR A 499 -31.43 -6.70 11.54
CA THR A 499 -32.45 -6.67 10.50
C THR A 499 -33.47 -7.75 10.83
N THR A 500 -34.38 -7.41 11.73
CA THR A 500 -35.61 -8.20 11.87
C THR A 500 -36.35 -8.08 10.55
N ALA A 501 -36.40 -9.18 9.83
CA ALA A 501 -37.25 -9.33 8.66
C ALA A 501 -38.69 -9.06 9.08
N ALA A 502 -39.18 -7.87 8.77
CA ALA A 502 -40.59 -7.53 8.92
C ALA A 502 -41.38 -8.30 7.86
N THR A 503 -42.05 -9.33 8.29
CA THR A 503 -43.17 -9.95 7.55
C THR A 503 -44.28 -8.92 7.44
N SER A 504 -44.46 -8.35 6.26
CA SER A 504 -45.61 -7.51 5.96
C SER A 504 -46.83 -8.40 5.72
N PRO A 505 -48.01 -8.08 6.28
CA PRO A 505 -49.21 -8.81 6.03
C PRO A 505 -49.77 -8.47 4.64
N VAL A 506 -50.12 -9.53 3.92
CA VAL A 506 -50.88 -9.48 2.68
C VAL A 506 -52.27 -8.89 2.97
N THR A 507 -52.54 -7.72 2.42
CA THR A 507 -53.90 -7.17 2.36
C THR A 507 -54.38 -7.26 0.91
N THR A 508 -55.30 -8.19 0.68
CA THR A 508 -56.15 -8.28 -0.52
C THR A 508 -57.12 -7.10 -0.57
N ALA A 509 -57.12 -6.36 -1.67
CA ALA A 509 -58.25 -5.52 -2.03
C ALA A 509 -58.44 -5.58 -3.54
N SER A 510 -59.68 -5.89 -3.88
CA SER A 510 -60.24 -6.18 -5.21
C SER A 510 -60.42 -4.95 -6.10
N THR A 511 -60.25 -5.21 -7.39
CA THR A 511 -61.02 -4.77 -8.56
C THR A 511 -61.44 -3.33 -8.73
N THR A 512 -61.04 -2.69 -9.82
CA THR A 512 -62.02 -2.30 -10.88
C THR A 512 -61.33 -2.09 -12.23
N THR A 513 -61.99 -2.58 -13.22
CA THR A 513 -61.84 -2.57 -14.65
C THR A 513 -61.67 -1.22 -15.31
N SER A 514 -60.78 -1.15 -16.33
CA SER A 514 -61.14 -0.57 -17.65
C SER A 514 -60.07 -0.93 -18.68
N SER A 515 -60.45 -1.62 -19.72
CA SER A 515 -59.78 -1.85 -21.01
C SER A 515 -60.12 -0.73 -21.98
N PRO A 516 -59.59 -0.72 -23.22
CA PRO A 516 -58.24 -1.03 -23.72
C PRO A 516 -57.65 0.11 -24.55
N GLU A 517 -56.38 0.26 -24.64
CA GLU A 517 -55.77 0.94 -25.78
C GLU A 517 -54.68 0.09 -26.42
N THR A 518 -54.77 0.06 -27.68
CA THR A 518 -54.15 -0.69 -28.75
C THR A 518 -52.61 -0.60 -28.66
N SER A 519 -51.93 -1.70 -28.44
CA SER A 519 -50.48 -1.80 -28.65
C SER A 519 -50.21 -2.01 -30.13
N THR A 520 -49.68 -1.03 -30.78
CA THR A 520 -48.98 -1.20 -32.05
C THR A 520 -47.62 -1.83 -31.77
N ALA A 521 -47.47 -3.06 -32.15
CA ALA A 521 -46.19 -3.73 -32.22
C ALA A 521 -45.30 -3.04 -33.23
N THR A 522 -44.32 -2.28 -32.73
CA THR A 522 -43.23 -1.79 -33.56
C THR A 522 -42.26 -2.94 -33.75
N THR A 523 -42.30 -3.52 -34.93
CA THR A 523 -41.31 -4.46 -35.43
C THR A 523 -39.99 -3.68 -35.51
N PHE A 524 -39.04 -3.99 -34.62
CA PHE A 524 -37.66 -3.57 -34.80
C PHE A 524 -37.09 -4.25 -36.03
N VAL A 525 -37.06 -3.54 -37.13
CA VAL A 525 -36.24 -3.91 -38.28
C VAL A 525 -34.80 -3.67 -37.83
N SER A 526 -34.06 -4.75 -37.62
CA SER A 526 -32.60 -4.71 -37.48
C SER A 526 -32.04 -4.18 -38.80
N THR A 527 -31.77 -2.88 -38.84
CA THR A 527 -30.94 -2.29 -39.89
C THR A 527 -29.51 -2.67 -39.57
N VAL A 528 -29.01 -3.67 -40.26
CA VAL A 528 -27.58 -3.94 -40.33
C VAL A 528 -26.94 -2.70 -41.00
N TYR A 529 -26.37 -1.81 -40.21
CA TYR A 529 -25.51 -0.77 -40.73
C TYR A 529 -24.23 -1.46 -41.24
N ALA A 530 -24.06 -1.51 -42.55
CA ALA A 530 -22.79 -1.88 -43.13
C ALA A 530 -21.79 -0.79 -42.74
N SER A 531 -20.76 -1.13 -41.94
CA SER A 531 -19.66 -0.23 -41.66
C SER A 531 -19.01 0.14 -42.98
N SER A 532 -18.85 1.41 -43.24
CA SER A 532 -18.07 1.92 -44.40
C SER A 532 -16.58 2.00 -44.07
N GLY A 533 -16.18 1.73 -42.84
CA GLY A 533 -14.85 1.85 -42.30
C GLY A 533 -14.23 0.53 -41.80
N LEU A 534 -13.03 0.63 -41.30
CA LEU A 534 -12.27 -0.46 -40.70
C LEU A 534 -12.83 -0.72 -39.29
N LEU A 535 -13.31 -1.95 -39.03
CA LEU A 535 -13.86 -2.32 -37.72
C LEU A 535 -12.75 -2.27 -36.66
N GLY A 536 -13.00 -1.55 -35.57
CA GLY A 536 -12.05 -1.22 -34.53
C GLY A 536 -11.38 0.16 -34.68
N ASP A 537 -11.48 0.79 -35.85
CA ASP A 537 -10.94 2.15 -36.12
C ASP A 537 -11.92 3.21 -35.62
N THR A 538 -11.88 3.45 -34.31
CA THR A 538 -12.82 4.33 -33.60
C THR A 538 -12.51 5.82 -33.85
N ASN A 539 -11.24 6.17 -34.01
CA ASN A 539 -10.78 7.54 -34.24
C ASN A 539 -10.83 7.92 -35.75
N CYS A 540 -11.12 6.94 -36.64
CA CYS A 540 -11.20 7.09 -38.09
C CYS A 540 -9.90 7.58 -38.73
N ASP A 541 -8.72 7.15 -38.23
CA ASP A 541 -7.42 7.51 -38.79
C ASP A 541 -6.90 6.51 -39.85
N GLY A 542 -7.64 5.42 -40.08
CA GLY A 542 -7.35 4.38 -41.06
C GLY A 542 -6.52 3.21 -40.50
N GLY A 543 -6.31 3.16 -39.20
CA GLY A 543 -5.65 2.08 -38.47
C GLY A 543 -6.52 1.54 -37.34
N VAL A 544 -6.15 0.40 -36.78
CA VAL A 544 -6.71 -0.08 -35.52
C VAL A 544 -5.57 -0.19 -34.53
N ASP A 545 -5.59 0.62 -33.48
CA ASP A 545 -4.56 0.61 -32.46
C ASP A 545 -5.08 0.96 -31.06
N VAL A 546 -4.18 1.21 -30.11
CA VAL A 546 -4.57 1.50 -28.72
C VAL A 546 -5.30 2.84 -28.61
N ALA A 547 -5.06 3.81 -29.52
CA ALA A 547 -5.75 5.09 -29.48
C ALA A 547 -7.27 4.95 -29.70
N ASP A 548 -7.69 3.94 -30.45
CA ASP A 548 -9.11 3.61 -30.67
C ASP A 548 -9.77 3.13 -29.38
N ALA A 549 -9.14 2.21 -28.68
CA ALA A 549 -9.60 1.73 -27.39
C ALA A 549 -9.67 2.88 -26.36
N VAL A 550 -8.69 3.76 -26.36
CA VAL A 550 -8.65 4.95 -25.48
C VAL A 550 -9.80 5.89 -25.80
N LEU A 551 -10.10 6.15 -27.09
CA LEU A 551 -11.22 7.03 -27.47
C LEU A 551 -12.58 6.45 -27.03
N ILE A 552 -12.78 5.13 -27.12
CA ILE A 552 -13.98 4.47 -26.59
C ILE A 552 -14.10 4.74 -25.08
N MET A 553 -13.04 4.48 -24.32
CA MET A 553 -13.06 4.68 -22.87
C MET A 553 -13.27 6.14 -22.49
N GLN A 554 -12.68 7.08 -23.21
CA GLN A 554 -12.90 8.52 -23.03
C GLN A 554 -14.35 8.94 -23.33
N ALA A 555 -14.92 8.41 -24.41
CA ALA A 555 -16.29 8.71 -24.79
C ALA A 555 -17.32 8.17 -23.79
N LEU A 556 -17.05 7.01 -23.20
CA LEU A 556 -17.89 6.39 -22.16
C LEU A 556 -17.75 7.13 -20.81
N SER A 557 -16.54 7.53 -20.42
CA SER A 557 -16.28 8.16 -19.13
C SER A 557 -16.65 9.66 -19.12
N ASN A 558 -16.47 10.37 -20.24
CA ASN A 558 -16.79 11.81 -20.37
C ASN A 558 -17.47 12.13 -21.70
N PRO A 559 -18.77 11.76 -21.85
CA PRO A 559 -19.50 11.97 -23.10
C PRO A 559 -19.64 13.45 -23.51
N ALA A 560 -19.61 14.38 -22.55
CA ALA A 560 -19.67 15.80 -22.82
C ALA A 560 -18.41 16.33 -23.51
N LYS A 561 -17.27 15.69 -23.29
CA LYS A 561 -15.99 16.07 -23.90
C LYS A 561 -15.65 15.21 -25.11
N TYR A 562 -15.76 13.90 -25.03
CA TYR A 562 -15.29 12.95 -26.04
C TYR A 562 -16.38 12.14 -26.75
N GLY A 563 -17.64 12.22 -26.32
CA GLY A 563 -18.76 11.57 -26.99
C GLY A 563 -19.08 12.21 -28.35
N LYS A 564 -20.07 11.67 -29.08
CA LYS A 564 -20.44 12.12 -30.45
C LYS A 564 -20.70 13.61 -30.63
N GLN A 565 -21.05 14.31 -29.58
CA GLN A 565 -21.27 15.78 -29.58
C GLN A 565 -20.29 16.45 -28.61
N GLY A 566 -19.18 15.79 -28.35
CA GLY A 566 -18.18 16.26 -27.41
C GLY A 566 -17.49 17.54 -27.84
N SER A 567 -17.00 18.29 -26.85
CA SER A 567 -16.33 19.58 -27.09
C SER A 567 -14.88 19.45 -27.53
N ASP A 568 -14.27 18.25 -27.41
CA ASP A 568 -12.90 18.00 -27.82
C ASP A 568 -12.80 17.86 -29.35
N LYS A 569 -11.67 18.29 -29.92
CA LYS A 569 -11.43 18.17 -31.38
C LYS A 569 -11.29 16.73 -31.86
N GLY A 570 -10.83 15.83 -30.98
CA GLY A 570 -10.71 14.40 -31.22
C GLY A 570 -11.89 13.60 -30.67
N HIS A 571 -13.07 14.21 -30.50
CA HIS A 571 -14.25 13.53 -30.00
C HIS A 571 -14.72 12.41 -30.93
N LEU A 572 -15.45 11.45 -30.40
CA LEU A 572 -16.03 10.34 -31.14
C LEU A 572 -16.94 10.85 -32.26
N THR A 573 -16.75 10.33 -33.47
CA THR A 573 -17.61 10.63 -34.62
C THR A 573 -18.74 9.61 -34.73
N ALA A 574 -19.75 9.89 -35.56
CA ALA A 574 -20.82 8.90 -35.83
C ALA A 574 -20.29 7.66 -36.56
N GLU A 575 -19.24 7.82 -37.37
CA GLU A 575 -18.54 6.73 -38.05
C GLU A 575 -17.67 5.95 -37.06
N GLY A 576 -16.94 6.65 -36.20
CA GLY A 576 -16.11 6.04 -35.15
C GLY A 576 -16.91 5.22 -34.15
N GLU A 577 -18.16 5.62 -33.80
CA GLU A 577 -19.05 4.82 -32.97
C GLU A 577 -19.44 3.51 -33.65
N ILE A 578 -19.68 3.52 -34.97
CA ILE A 578 -20.03 2.32 -35.74
C ILE A 578 -18.81 1.41 -35.89
N ASN A 579 -17.63 1.97 -36.15
CA ASN A 579 -16.40 1.22 -36.31
C ASN A 579 -15.93 0.63 -34.96
N GLY A 580 -16.14 1.36 -33.88
CA GLY A 580 -15.74 0.98 -32.53
C GLY A 580 -16.61 -0.12 -31.90
N ASP A 581 -17.86 -0.28 -32.33
CA ASP A 581 -18.76 -1.37 -31.88
C ASP A 581 -18.30 -2.72 -32.47
N CYS A 582 -17.29 -3.32 -31.83
CA CYS A 582 -16.56 -4.48 -32.34
C CYS A 582 -16.53 -5.69 -31.39
N CYS A 583 -17.33 -5.65 -30.31
CA CYS A 583 -17.66 -6.79 -29.45
C CYS A 583 -19.18 -6.88 -29.31
N ASN A 584 -19.81 -7.95 -29.81
CA ASN A 584 -21.26 -8.07 -29.89
C ASN A 584 -21.92 -6.97 -30.76
N VAL A 585 -21.39 -6.71 -31.92
CA VAL A 585 -21.81 -5.64 -32.85
C VAL A 585 -23.31 -5.40 -32.84
N GLY A 586 -23.71 -4.16 -32.57
CA GLY A 586 -25.11 -3.69 -32.55
C GLY A 586 -25.66 -3.42 -31.15
N ASP A 587 -24.88 -3.63 -30.09
CA ASP A 587 -25.26 -3.26 -28.71
C ASP A 587 -24.74 -1.85 -28.32
N GLY A 588 -23.97 -1.19 -29.21
CA GLY A 588 -23.37 0.11 -29.02
C GLY A 588 -22.04 0.07 -28.28
N LEU A 589 -21.33 1.21 -28.23
CA LEU A 589 -20.02 1.25 -27.58
C LEU A 589 -20.07 0.94 -26.10
N THR A 590 -19.23 -0.03 -25.72
CA THR A 590 -19.04 -0.48 -24.34
C THR A 590 -17.54 -0.63 -24.02
N ASN A 591 -17.18 -0.85 -22.76
CA ASN A 591 -15.80 -1.18 -22.37
C ASN A 591 -15.33 -2.54 -22.96
N LYS A 592 -16.24 -3.39 -23.41
CA LYS A 592 -15.90 -4.66 -24.06
C LYS A 592 -15.32 -4.43 -25.46
N ASP A 593 -15.77 -3.39 -26.15
CA ASP A 593 -15.27 -3.02 -27.47
C ASP A 593 -13.83 -2.52 -27.35
N ALA A 594 -13.54 -1.68 -26.37
CA ALA A 594 -12.17 -1.26 -26.06
C ALA A 594 -11.27 -2.46 -25.73
N LEU A 595 -11.77 -3.42 -24.95
CA LEU A 595 -11.06 -4.66 -24.63
C LEU A 595 -10.83 -5.53 -25.87
N ALA A 596 -11.81 -5.63 -26.79
CA ALA A 596 -11.68 -6.39 -28.03
C ALA A 596 -10.58 -5.81 -28.92
N ILE A 597 -10.48 -4.47 -29.04
CA ILE A 597 -9.41 -3.79 -29.76
C ILE A 597 -8.05 -4.09 -29.11
N GLN A 598 -7.95 -4.00 -27.79
CA GLN A 598 -6.71 -4.33 -27.06
C GLN A 598 -6.28 -5.77 -27.29
N LYS A 599 -7.21 -6.74 -27.18
CA LYS A 599 -6.92 -8.15 -27.46
C LYS A 599 -6.46 -8.37 -28.90
N TYR A 600 -7.06 -7.68 -29.86
CA TYR A 600 -6.68 -7.73 -31.28
C TYR A 600 -5.23 -7.21 -31.47
N LYS A 601 -4.89 -6.09 -30.85
CA LYS A 601 -3.52 -5.52 -30.90
C LYS A 601 -2.47 -6.38 -30.21
N LEU A 602 -2.85 -7.10 -29.17
CA LEU A 602 -1.97 -8.06 -28.46
C LEU A 602 -1.90 -9.42 -29.15
N GLU A 603 -2.55 -9.58 -30.33
CA GLU A 603 -2.65 -10.84 -31.08
C GLU A 603 -3.31 -11.98 -30.29
N LEU A 604 -4.09 -11.65 -29.26
CA LEU A 604 -4.87 -12.62 -28.47
C LEU A 604 -6.12 -13.08 -29.22
N ILE A 605 -6.66 -12.22 -30.10
CA ILE A 605 -7.68 -12.56 -31.11
C ILE A 605 -7.13 -12.19 -32.48
N LYS A 606 -7.60 -12.88 -33.54
CA LYS A 606 -7.04 -12.72 -34.89
C LYS A 606 -7.83 -11.77 -35.77
N GLU A 607 -9.05 -11.48 -35.41
CA GLU A 607 -9.99 -10.67 -36.19
C GLU A 607 -11.00 -9.98 -35.26
N LEU A 608 -11.50 -8.83 -35.69
CA LEU A 608 -12.68 -8.17 -35.15
C LEU A 608 -13.86 -8.43 -36.11
N PRO A 609 -15.10 -8.56 -35.62
CA PRO A 609 -15.51 -8.41 -34.23
C PRO A 609 -15.16 -9.65 -33.37
N GLU A 610 -14.92 -9.40 -32.09
CA GLU A 610 -14.88 -10.48 -31.10
C GLU A 610 -16.31 -11.01 -30.88
N LYS A 611 -16.44 -12.35 -30.90
CA LYS A 611 -17.73 -13.06 -30.78
C LYS A 611 -17.97 -13.52 -29.36
#